data_341c77951f47f785eed09ef984c23cf6
#
_entry.id   341c77951f47f785eed09ef984c23cf6
#
_cell.length_a   1.000
_cell.length_b   1.000
_cell.length_c   1.000
_cell.angle_alpha   90.00
_cell.angle_beta   90.00
_cell.angle_gamma   90.00
#
_symmetry.space_group_name_H-M   'P 1'
#
loop_
_entity.id
_entity.type
_entity.pdbx_description
1 polymer ?
#
loop_
_entity_poly.entity_id
_entity_poly.type
_entity_poly.pdbx_seq_one_letter_code
_entity_poly.pdbx_strand_id
1 'polypeptide(L)'
;KNLNLHNGINIANDFLKAVEDDADFRLIDPKTHEPTKIVNARDLWWQIINARAETGEPYMINIDTCNAALPKEQKDLGLEIKQSNLCSEITLPTNEERTAVCCLSSVNLEYFDDWSENPLFIDDLITMLDNVLQHYIDNAVDTNNLGEYNANFKRFQKHIKPGKEGFTKSA
;
A
#
# COMPACT_ATOMS: atom_id res chain seq x y z
N LYS A 1 15.66 14.65 -14.85
CA LYS A 1 14.87 13.42 -14.60
C LYS A 1 15.76 12.38 -13.93
N ASN A 2 15.34 11.83 -12.82
CA ASN A 2 16.04 10.72 -12.18
C ASN A 2 15.37 9.41 -12.63
N LEU A 3 15.92 8.78 -13.67
CA LEU A 3 15.36 7.55 -14.27
C LEU A 3 15.66 6.28 -13.45
N ASN A 4 16.44 6.40 -12.37
CA ASN A 4 16.81 5.28 -11.51
C ASN A 4 16.00 5.25 -10.21
N LEU A 5 15.01 6.12 -10.08
CA LEU A 5 14.13 6.20 -8.92
C LEU A 5 12.67 6.05 -9.36
N HIS A 6 12.01 5.05 -8.84
CA HIS A 6 10.57 4.88 -9.03
C HIS A 6 9.80 5.85 -8.16
N ASN A 7 8.94 6.63 -8.78
CA ASN A 7 8.12 7.64 -8.11
C ASN A 7 6.64 7.24 -8.20
N GLY A 8 5.91 7.45 -7.12
CA GLY A 8 4.45 7.32 -7.07
C GLY A 8 3.80 8.64 -6.68
N ILE A 9 2.62 8.90 -7.22
CA ILE A 9 1.80 10.06 -6.88
C ILE A 9 0.44 9.58 -6.42
N ASN A 10 0.01 10.05 -5.27
CA ASN A 10 -1.39 9.93 -4.85
C ASN A 10 -2.21 11.01 -5.52
N ILE A 11 -3.27 10.59 -6.19
CA ILE A 11 -4.23 11.48 -6.85
C ILE A 11 -5.50 11.50 -6.02
N ALA A 12 -5.86 12.68 -5.51
CA ALA A 12 -7.08 12.90 -4.74
C ALA A 12 -8.23 13.41 -5.62
N ASN A 13 -9.45 13.20 -5.17
CA ASN A 13 -10.64 13.59 -5.94
C ASN A 13 -10.78 15.10 -6.10
N ASP A 14 -10.35 15.88 -5.12
CA ASP A 14 -10.35 17.36 -5.19
C ASP A 14 -9.40 17.87 -6.29
N PHE A 15 -8.23 17.22 -6.45
CA PHE A 15 -7.33 17.54 -7.55
C PHE A 15 -7.96 17.18 -8.91
N LEU A 16 -8.57 15.99 -9.04
CA LEU A 16 -9.25 15.59 -10.28
C LEU A 16 -10.40 16.54 -10.63
N LYS A 17 -11.13 16.98 -9.63
CA LYS A 17 -12.20 17.98 -9.83
C LYS A 17 -11.64 19.30 -10.31
N ALA A 18 -10.53 19.77 -9.75
CA ALA A 18 -9.86 20.99 -10.21
C ALA A 18 -9.33 20.84 -11.64
N VAL A 19 -8.84 19.66 -12.04
CA VAL A 19 -8.44 19.36 -13.43
C VAL A 19 -9.63 19.44 -14.38
N GLU A 20 -10.77 18.85 -14.01
CA GLU A 20 -12.01 18.90 -14.82
C GLU A 20 -12.50 20.33 -15.02
N ASP A 21 -12.49 21.12 -13.94
CA ASP A 21 -12.96 22.50 -13.91
C ASP A 21 -11.93 23.51 -14.49
N ASP A 22 -10.73 23.06 -14.87
CA ASP A 22 -9.62 23.91 -15.30
C ASP A 22 -9.26 25.00 -14.26
N ALA A 23 -9.31 24.62 -12.99
CA ALA A 23 -9.18 25.53 -11.86
C ALA A 23 -7.75 25.58 -11.31
N ASP A 24 -7.49 26.59 -10.52
CA ASP A 24 -6.28 26.70 -9.72
C ASP A 24 -6.28 25.67 -8.56
N PHE A 25 -5.12 25.09 -8.31
CA PHE A 25 -4.90 24.13 -7.24
C PHE A 25 -3.74 24.56 -6.34
N ARG A 26 -3.94 24.44 -5.03
CA ARG A 26 -2.95 24.81 -4.02
C ARG A 26 -2.07 23.63 -3.68
N LEU A 27 -0.76 23.78 -3.87
CA LEU A 27 0.22 22.84 -3.35
C LEU A 27 0.50 23.17 -1.88
N ILE A 28 0.41 22.16 -1.04
CA ILE A 28 0.56 22.27 0.42
C ILE A 28 1.86 21.59 0.83
N ASP A 29 2.64 22.22 1.69
CA ASP A 29 3.78 21.58 2.33
C ASP A 29 3.29 20.50 3.32
N PRO A 30 3.73 19.23 3.19
CA PRO A 30 3.20 18.14 4.02
C PRO A 30 3.64 18.24 5.49
N LYS A 31 4.67 19.03 5.79
CA LYS A 31 5.20 19.19 7.16
C LYS A 31 4.55 20.35 7.89
N THR A 32 4.42 21.49 7.20
CA THR A 32 3.90 22.73 7.83
C THR A 32 2.41 22.91 7.60
N HIS A 33 1.82 22.19 6.63
CA HIS A 33 0.45 22.36 6.14
C HIS A 33 0.15 23.72 5.54
N GLU A 34 1.20 24.50 5.22
CA GLU A 34 1.08 25.82 4.61
C GLU A 34 1.07 25.72 3.07
N PRO A 35 0.31 26.59 2.41
CA PRO A 35 0.36 26.69 0.96
C PRO A 35 1.74 27.13 0.47
N THR A 36 2.32 26.39 -0.47
CA THR A 36 3.63 26.70 -1.05
C THR A 36 3.52 27.37 -2.41
N LYS A 37 2.54 26.96 -3.21
CA LYS A 37 2.36 27.46 -4.58
C LYS A 37 0.91 27.22 -5.04
N ILE A 38 0.45 28.11 -5.93
CA ILE A 38 -0.78 27.89 -6.69
C ILE A 38 -0.38 27.54 -8.12
N VAL A 39 -0.97 26.52 -8.68
CA VAL A 39 -0.75 26.05 -10.06
C VAL A 39 -2.09 25.81 -10.72
N ASN A 40 -2.15 25.92 -12.04
CA ASN A 40 -3.33 25.42 -12.77
C ASN A 40 -3.33 23.87 -12.71
N ALA A 41 -4.44 23.27 -12.27
CA ALA A 41 -4.55 21.82 -12.06
C ALA A 41 -4.42 21.04 -13.38
N ARG A 42 -5.00 21.54 -14.46
CA ARG A 42 -4.97 20.88 -15.78
C ARG A 42 -3.57 20.91 -16.38
N ASP A 43 -2.84 22.01 -16.24
CA ASP A 43 -1.45 22.10 -16.67
C ASP A 43 -0.55 21.12 -15.90
N LEU A 44 -0.75 21.01 -14.58
CA LEU A 44 -0.01 20.04 -13.75
C LEU A 44 -0.37 18.61 -14.16
N TRP A 45 -1.65 18.32 -14.40
CA TRP A 45 -2.10 17.02 -14.88
C TRP A 45 -1.42 16.63 -16.19
N TRP A 46 -1.37 17.54 -17.17
CA TRP A 46 -0.69 17.31 -18.43
C TRP A 46 0.80 17.01 -18.27
N GLN A 47 1.47 17.70 -17.34
CA GLN A 47 2.87 17.41 -17.04
C GLN A 47 3.05 15.98 -16.47
N ILE A 48 2.16 15.54 -15.59
CA ILE A 48 2.17 14.18 -15.01
C ILE A 48 1.96 13.14 -16.12
N ILE A 49 0.92 13.30 -16.94
CA ILE A 49 0.57 12.35 -18.01
C ILE A 49 1.68 12.27 -19.06
N ASN A 50 2.24 13.40 -19.48
CA ASN A 50 3.33 13.41 -20.45
C ASN A 50 4.58 12.73 -19.89
N ALA A 51 4.95 12.99 -18.63
CA ALA A 51 6.07 12.32 -17.98
C ALA A 51 5.85 10.79 -17.95
N ARG A 52 4.62 10.36 -17.61
CA ARG A 52 4.27 8.94 -17.59
C ARG A 52 4.31 8.31 -18.99
N ALA A 53 3.79 8.98 -20.01
CA ALA A 53 3.82 8.50 -21.38
C ALA A 53 5.26 8.33 -21.91
N GLU A 54 6.16 9.25 -21.54
CA GLU A 54 7.56 9.22 -21.97
C GLU A 54 8.41 8.19 -21.23
N THR A 55 8.13 7.93 -19.95
CA THR A 55 9.05 7.21 -19.06
C THR A 55 8.43 6.00 -18.35
N GLY A 56 7.11 5.84 -18.38
CA GLY A 56 6.38 4.90 -17.52
C GLY A 56 6.18 5.39 -16.08
N GLU A 57 6.75 6.53 -15.73
CA GLU A 57 6.74 7.14 -14.38
C GLU A 57 6.06 8.51 -14.39
N PRO A 58 5.43 8.93 -13.32
CA PRO A 58 5.22 8.25 -12.04
C PRO A 58 4.10 7.19 -12.09
N TYR A 59 4.09 6.26 -11.12
CA TYR A 59 2.90 5.47 -10.82
C TYR A 59 1.83 6.38 -10.20
N MET A 60 0.56 6.09 -10.49
CA MET A 60 -0.55 6.92 -10.02
C MET A 60 -1.54 6.06 -9.23
N ILE A 61 -1.94 6.56 -8.06
CA ILE A 61 -2.84 5.89 -7.14
C ILE A 61 -4.00 6.83 -6.85
N ASN A 62 -5.21 6.40 -7.13
CA ASN A 62 -6.43 7.12 -6.74
C ASN A 62 -6.70 6.89 -5.26
N ILE A 63 -6.06 7.69 -4.41
CA ILE A 63 -5.98 7.44 -2.97
C ILE A 63 -7.37 7.46 -2.30
N ASP A 64 -8.25 8.35 -2.72
CA ASP A 64 -9.60 8.41 -2.15
C ASP A 64 -10.43 7.19 -2.53
N THR A 65 -10.26 6.66 -3.74
CA THR A 65 -10.90 5.41 -4.18
C THR A 65 -10.40 4.23 -3.35
N CYS A 66 -9.09 4.15 -3.11
CA CYS A 66 -8.52 3.12 -2.25
C CYS A 66 -9.09 3.19 -0.83
N ASN A 67 -9.15 4.38 -0.24
CA ASN A 67 -9.72 4.58 1.10
C ASN A 67 -11.22 4.30 1.15
N ALA A 68 -11.95 4.65 0.08
CA ALA A 68 -13.38 4.32 -0.02
C ALA A 68 -13.63 2.80 -0.12
N ALA A 69 -12.67 2.04 -0.66
CA ALA A 69 -12.75 0.59 -0.80
C ALA A 69 -12.26 -0.20 0.43
N LEU A 70 -11.71 0.47 1.45
CA LEU A 70 -11.29 -0.19 2.68
C LEU A 70 -12.41 -1.06 3.29
N PRO A 71 -12.09 -2.25 3.82
CA PRO A 71 -13.02 -3.05 4.60
C PRO A 71 -13.63 -2.27 5.76
N LYS A 72 -14.89 -2.59 6.08
CA LYS A 72 -15.62 -1.89 7.15
C LYS A 72 -14.87 -1.89 8.48
N GLU A 73 -14.28 -3.02 8.84
CA GLU A 73 -13.53 -3.21 10.08
C GLU A 73 -12.32 -2.27 10.17
N GLN A 74 -11.66 -2.01 9.07
CA GLN A 74 -10.54 -1.07 9.00
C GLN A 74 -11.01 0.39 9.08
N LYS A 75 -12.14 0.71 8.43
CA LYS A 75 -12.77 2.02 8.54
C LYS A 75 -13.25 2.33 9.96
N ASP A 76 -13.85 1.35 10.62
CA ASP A 76 -14.34 1.49 12.00
C ASP A 76 -13.18 1.74 12.99
N LEU A 77 -11.96 1.31 12.65
CA LEU A 77 -10.75 1.58 13.40
C LEU A 77 -10.07 2.91 13.02
N GLY A 78 -10.66 3.68 12.11
CA GLY A 78 -10.09 4.95 11.63
C GLY A 78 -8.79 4.78 10.83
N LEU A 79 -8.59 3.62 10.19
CA LEU A 79 -7.41 3.35 9.39
C LEU A 79 -7.48 4.02 8.03
N GLU A 80 -6.34 4.44 7.53
CA GLU A 80 -6.21 5.15 6.27
C GLU A 80 -5.04 4.60 5.45
N ILE A 81 -5.27 4.40 4.15
CA ILE A 81 -4.22 4.10 3.18
C ILE A 81 -3.56 5.43 2.79
N LYS A 82 -2.25 5.53 3.01
CA LYS A 82 -1.47 6.72 2.67
C LYS A 82 -0.58 6.52 1.46
N GLN A 83 -0.19 5.27 1.20
CA GLN A 83 0.70 4.88 0.12
C GLN A 83 0.41 3.46 -0.32
N SER A 84 1.02 3.05 -1.43
CA SER A 84 1.09 1.67 -1.88
C SER A 84 2.54 1.17 -1.86
N ASN A 85 2.74 -0.11 -2.19
CA ASN A 85 4.06 -0.67 -2.46
C ASN A 85 4.62 -0.14 -3.80
N LEU A 86 5.83 -0.60 -4.16
CA LEU A 86 6.54 -0.18 -5.38
C LEU A 86 5.71 -0.38 -6.66
N CYS A 87 5.02 -1.51 -6.79
CA CYS A 87 4.24 -1.85 -8.00
C CYS A 87 2.81 -1.29 -7.98
N SER A 88 2.39 -0.64 -6.90
CA SER A 88 1.08 0.01 -6.73
C SER A 88 -0.12 -0.94 -6.64
N GLU A 89 0.09 -2.24 -6.41
CA GLU A 89 -0.98 -3.23 -6.28
C GLU A 89 -1.43 -3.47 -4.84
N ILE A 90 -0.62 -3.08 -3.84
CA ILE A 90 -0.91 -3.31 -2.43
C ILE A 90 -1.31 -2.01 -1.76
N THR A 91 -2.53 -1.99 -1.23
CA THR A 91 -3.10 -0.83 -0.52
C THR A 91 -3.45 -1.21 0.91
N LEU A 92 -2.44 -1.25 1.78
CA LEU A 92 -2.59 -1.56 3.19
C LEU A 92 -2.39 -0.31 4.05
N PRO A 93 -3.22 -0.11 5.09
CA PRO A 93 -3.03 0.99 6.02
C PRO A 93 -1.71 0.86 6.79
N THR A 94 -0.99 1.96 6.89
CA THR A 94 0.22 2.06 7.71
C THR A 94 0.24 3.38 8.48
N ASN A 95 0.73 3.36 9.72
CA ASN A 95 0.90 4.53 10.57
C ASN A 95 2.01 4.28 11.61
N GLU A 96 2.15 5.15 12.60
CA GLU A 96 3.18 5.00 13.64
C GLU A 96 3.09 3.70 14.45
N GLU A 97 1.89 3.11 14.53
CA GLU A 97 1.61 1.90 15.31
C GLU A 97 1.48 0.65 14.44
N ARG A 98 1.48 0.80 13.12
CA ARG A 98 1.13 -0.27 12.19
C ARG A 98 2.00 -0.22 10.94
N THR A 99 2.65 -1.31 10.64
CA THR A 99 3.46 -1.49 9.43
C THR A 99 2.78 -2.47 8.49
N ALA A 100 2.60 -2.07 7.24
CA ALA A 100 2.15 -2.97 6.19
C ALA A 100 3.25 -3.99 5.88
N VAL A 101 2.87 -5.27 5.83
CA VAL A 101 3.77 -6.40 5.49
C VAL A 101 3.11 -7.23 4.42
N CYS A 102 3.89 -7.67 3.43
CA CYS A 102 3.42 -8.48 2.32
C CYS A 102 4.37 -9.65 2.08
N CYS A 103 3.82 -10.88 2.03
CA CYS A 103 4.51 -12.07 1.56
C CYS A 103 3.88 -12.51 0.24
N LEU A 104 4.71 -12.72 -0.78
CA LEU A 104 4.25 -13.03 -2.12
C LEU A 104 4.66 -14.45 -2.53
N SER A 105 3.80 -15.07 -3.31
CA SER A 105 4.09 -16.26 -4.08
C SER A 105 3.45 -16.13 -5.46
N SER A 106 3.97 -16.89 -6.42
CA SER A 106 3.39 -16.96 -7.75
C SER A 106 3.45 -18.39 -8.27
N VAL A 107 2.46 -18.75 -9.07
CA VAL A 107 2.36 -20.07 -9.67
C VAL A 107 2.63 -19.95 -11.17
N ASN A 108 3.49 -20.84 -11.70
CA ASN A 108 3.72 -20.89 -13.13
C ASN A 108 2.53 -21.52 -13.86
N LEU A 109 1.83 -20.69 -14.63
CA LEU A 109 0.63 -21.12 -15.37
C LEU A 109 0.93 -22.07 -16.53
N GLU A 110 2.20 -22.18 -16.98
CA GLU A 110 2.60 -23.19 -17.96
C GLU A 110 2.30 -24.62 -17.50
N TYR A 111 2.33 -24.86 -16.17
CA TYR A 111 2.07 -26.13 -15.54
C TYR A 111 0.67 -26.21 -14.92
N PHE A 112 -0.28 -25.45 -15.45
CA PHE A 112 -1.64 -25.38 -14.91
C PHE A 112 -2.29 -26.78 -14.84
N ASP A 113 -2.20 -27.56 -15.92
CA ASP A 113 -2.81 -28.89 -16.00
C ASP A 113 -2.22 -29.83 -14.93
N ASP A 114 -0.91 -29.72 -14.66
CA ASP A 114 -0.23 -30.57 -13.68
C ASP A 114 -0.69 -30.26 -12.24
N TRP A 115 -0.70 -28.98 -11.85
CA TRP A 115 -1.02 -28.62 -10.48
C TRP A 115 -2.52 -28.47 -10.21
N SER A 116 -3.35 -28.19 -11.23
CA SER A 116 -4.80 -28.05 -11.09
C SER A 116 -5.52 -29.38 -10.76
N GLU A 117 -4.90 -30.52 -11.10
CA GLU A 117 -5.40 -31.84 -10.73
C GLU A 117 -5.21 -32.16 -9.23
N ASN A 118 -4.34 -31.45 -8.54
CA ASN A 118 -4.16 -31.61 -7.10
C ASN A 118 -5.14 -30.69 -6.33
N PRO A 119 -6.19 -31.23 -5.71
CA PRO A 119 -7.22 -30.42 -5.04
C PRO A 119 -6.70 -29.66 -3.82
N LEU A 120 -5.53 -30.03 -3.28
CA LEU A 120 -4.93 -29.38 -2.11
C LEU A 120 -3.88 -28.33 -2.49
N PHE A 121 -3.48 -28.23 -3.77
CA PHE A 121 -2.38 -27.39 -4.16
C PHE A 121 -2.53 -25.92 -3.74
N ILE A 122 -3.69 -25.33 -3.98
CA ILE A 122 -3.98 -23.93 -3.62
C ILE A 122 -4.07 -23.77 -2.10
N ASP A 123 -4.72 -24.70 -1.40
CA ASP A 123 -4.81 -24.67 0.05
C ASP A 123 -3.43 -24.77 0.71
N ASP A 124 -2.58 -25.68 0.22
CA ASP A 124 -1.20 -25.82 0.70
C ASP A 124 -0.37 -24.57 0.42
N LEU A 125 -0.51 -23.95 -0.76
CA LEU A 125 0.18 -22.71 -1.12
C LEU A 125 -0.21 -21.56 -0.19
N ILE A 126 -1.50 -21.36 0.03
CA ILE A 126 -2.01 -20.31 0.92
C ILE A 126 -1.61 -20.58 2.37
N THR A 127 -1.68 -21.82 2.82
CA THR A 127 -1.23 -22.22 4.16
C THR A 127 0.27 -21.98 4.34
N MET A 128 1.08 -22.25 3.32
CA MET A 128 2.51 -21.94 3.36
C MET A 128 2.76 -20.45 3.53
N LEU A 129 2.09 -19.58 2.77
CA LEU A 129 2.21 -18.13 2.89
C LEU A 129 1.77 -17.63 4.27
N ASP A 130 0.68 -18.15 4.79
CA ASP A 130 0.18 -17.84 6.12
C ASP A 130 1.19 -18.24 7.21
N ASN A 131 1.79 -19.42 7.09
CA ASN A 131 2.83 -19.89 7.99
C ASN A 131 4.11 -19.04 7.94
N VAL A 132 4.47 -18.51 6.77
CA VAL A 132 5.60 -17.57 6.63
C VAL A 132 5.34 -16.29 7.41
N LEU A 133 4.12 -15.73 7.31
CA LEU A 133 3.72 -14.55 8.09
C LEU A 133 3.70 -14.85 9.59
N GLN A 134 3.15 -16.00 9.99
CA GLN A 134 3.11 -16.41 11.38
C GLN A 134 4.52 -16.63 11.95
N HIS A 135 5.39 -17.31 11.20
CA HIS A 135 6.79 -17.51 11.58
C HIS A 135 7.52 -16.18 11.77
N TYR A 136 7.28 -15.21 10.89
CA TYR A 136 7.84 -13.86 11.05
C TYR A 136 7.33 -13.19 12.32
N ILE A 137 6.04 -13.27 12.60
CA ILE A 137 5.43 -12.74 13.84
C ILE A 137 6.07 -13.36 15.07
N ASP A 138 6.16 -14.69 15.11
CA ASP A 138 6.66 -15.43 16.27
C ASP A 138 8.14 -15.16 16.55
N ASN A 139 8.95 -15.02 15.51
CA ASN A 139 10.39 -14.85 15.66
C ASN A 139 10.84 -13.39 15.81
N ALA A 140 10.09 -12.42 15.29
CA ALA A 140 10.45 -11.02 15.46
C ALA A 140 10.23 -10.50 16.89
N VAL A 141 9.51 -11.25 17.73
CA VAL A 141 9.30 -10.94 19.18
C VAL A 141 10.56 -11.17 19.98
N ASP A 142 11.35 -12.20 19.66
CA ASP A 142 12.49 -12.64 20.45
C ASP A 142 13.82 -11.99 20.07
N THR A 143 13.88 -11.27 18.95
CA THR A 143 15.11 -10.63 18.50
C THR A 143 15.28 -9.25 19.15
N ASN A 144 15.83 -9.19 20.34
CA ASN A 144 16.18 -7.95 21.05
C ASN A 144 17.23 -7.08 20.34
N ASN A 145 17.62 -7.42 19.11
CA ASN A 145 18.77 -6.82 18.41
C ASN A 145 18.44 -6.05 17.12
N LEU A 146 17.19 -5.82 16.80
CA LEU A 146 16.79 -5.13 15.56
C LEU A 146 16.25 -3.71 15.84
N GLY A 147 16.99 -2.84 16.47
CA GLY A 147 16.79 -1.38 16.57
C GLY A 147 15.36 -0.84 16.41
N GLU A 148 15.18 0.17 15.59
CA GLU A 148 13.87 0.79 15.27
C GLU A 148 12.85 -0.19 14.65
N TYR A 149 13.32 -1.20 13.93
CA TYR A 149 12.48 -2.23 13.34
C TYR A 149 11.72 -3.02 14.41
N ASN A 150 12.37 -3.34 15.53
CA ASN A 150 11.76 -4.01 16.67
C ASN A 150 10.75 -3.13 17.42
N ALA A 151 10.99 -1.83 17.46
CA ALA A 151 10.05 -0.92 18.10
C ALA A 151 8.74 -0.85 17.31
N ASN A 152 8.81 -0.81 15.99
CA ASN A 152 7.65 -0.82 15.11
C ASN A 152 6.93 -2.17 15.13
N PHE A 153 7.68 -3.27 15.21
CA PHE A 153 7.10 -4.60 15.30
C PHE A 153 6.46 -4.87 16.68
N LYS A 154 7.07 -4.43 17.77
CA LYS A 154 6.44 -4.47 19.11
C LYS A 154 5.16 -3.64 19.18
N ARG A 155 5.10 -2.51 18.46
CA ARG A 155 3.88 -1.74 18.31
C ARG A 155 2.83 -2.52 17.53
N PHE A 156 3.23 -3.17 16.43
CA PHE A 156 2.38 -4.03 15.64
C PHE A 156 1.77 -5.18 16.47
N GLN A 157 2.57 -5.89 17.27
CA GLN A 157 2.08 -6.95 18.17
C GLN A 157 1.17 -6.46 19.30
N LYS A 158 1.39 -5.25 19.80
CA LYS A 158 0.51 -4.68 20.83
C LYS A 158 -0.95 -4.59 20.37
N HIS A 159 -1.17 -4.54 19.08
CA HIS A 159 -2.51 -4.51 18.45
C HIS A 159 -3.00 -5.90 18.00
N ILE A 160 -2.12 -6.90 17.93
CA ILE A 160 -2.47 -8.30 17.71
C ILE A 160 -2.54 -8.97 19.08
N LYS A 161 -3.68 -8.91 19.74
CA LYS A 161 -3.88 -9.69 20.95
C LYS A 161 -4.00 -11.16 20.55
N PRO A 162 -3.21 -12.10 21.18
CA PRO A 162 -3.42 -13.51 20.99
C PRO A 162 -4.88 -13.87 21.30
N GLY A 163 -5.56 -14.53 20.36
CA GLY A 163 -6.93 -14.99 20.53
C GLY A 163 -8.02 -14.00 20.18
N LYS A 164 -7.73 -12.82 19.59
CA LYS A 164 -8.72 -12.03 18.88
C LYS A 164 -8.43 -12.09 17.39
N GLU A 165 -9.40 -12.58 16.65
CA GLU A 165 -9.49 -12.60 15.19
C GLU A 165 -9.38 -11.17 14.63
N GLY A 166 -8.18 -10.64 14.59
CA GLY A 166 -7.91 -9.28 14.14
C GLY A 166 -6.93 -9.21 12.98
N PHE A 167 -6.40 -10.35 12.59
CA PHE A 167 -5.78 -10.49 11.30
C PHE A 167 -6.90 -10.84 10.32
N THR A 168 -7.45 -9.86 9.65
CA THR A 168 -8.00 -10.12 8.34
C THR A 168 -6.82 -10.57 7.50
N LYS A 169 -6.68 -11.89 7.34
CA LYS A 169 -5.89 -12.48 6.28
C LYS A 169 -6.49 -11.90 5.01
N SER A 170 -5.97 -10.77 4.57
CA SER A 170 -6.30 -10.25 3.25
C SER A 170 -5.44 -11.04 2.29
N ALA A 171 -6.04 -12.14 1.81
CA ALA A 171 -5.59 -12.75 0.58
C ALA A 171 -5.75 -11.78 -0.57
#